data_9696ef097905667cf990d10131bf9f4b
#
_entry.id   9696ef097905667cf990d10131bf9f4b
#
_cell.length_a   1.000
_cell.length_b   1.000
_cell.length_c   1.000
_cell.angle_alpha   90.00
_cell.angle_beta   90.00
_cell.angle_gamma   90.00
#
_symmetry.space_group_name_H-M   'P 1'
#
loop_
_entity.id
_entity.type
_entity.pdbx_description
1 polymer ?
#
loop_
_entity_poly.entity_id
_entity_poly.type
_entity_poly.pdbx_seq_one_letter_code
_entity_poly.pdbx_strand_id
1 'polypeptide(L)'
;MPEFVDTSPAGTCIFCKLVAGQIPSQRVHEDALTLAFMDLGQVNPGHVLVATRRHAATLLDITPEEAAAVMQTTRRVARAAQAAFAPDGLTVLQASGAVAGQTVGHFHLHVLPRHAGDGVDLARPRKEPGPAALADYAER
;
A
#
# COMPACT_ATOMS: atom_id res chain seq x y z
N MET A 1 12.94 -10.50 -13.17
CA MET A 1 12.26 -9.42 -13.91
C MET A 1 12.65 -8.09 -13.30
N PRO A 2 12.93 -7.08 -14.12
CA PRO A 2 13.17 -5.75 -13.57
C PRO A 2 11.90 -5.27 -12.83
N GLU A 3 12.12 -4.68 -11.68
CA GLU A 3 11.05 -4.09 -10.90
C GLU A 3 10.58 -2.81 -11.57
N PHE A 4 9.26 -2.62 -11.65
CA PHE A 4 8.71 -1.37 -12.17
C PHE A 4 8.91 -0.26 -11.14
N VAL A 5 9.56 0.83 -11.55
CA VAL A 5 9.81 1.99 -10.69
C VAL A 5 9.33 3.25 -11.39
N ASP A 6 8.54 4.06 -10.69
CA ASP A 6 8.06 5.35 -11.19
C ASP A 6 8.20 6.41 -10.09
N THR A 7 9.13 7.34 -10.30
CA THR A 7 9.38 8.47 -9.42
C THR A 7 8.91 9.79 -10.03
N SER A 8 8.03 9.75 -11.01
CA SER A 8 7.52 10.93 -11.70
C SER A 8 6.77 11.86 -10.74
N PRO A 9 6.81 13.18 -11.00
CA PRO A 9 6.15 14.17 -10.14
C PRO A 9 4.63 14.13 -10.26
N ALA A 10 3.97 14.97 -9.45
CA ALA A 10 2.53 15.14 -9.45
C ALA A 10 1.98 15.37 -10.87
N GLY A 11 0.89 14.69 -11.18
CA GLY A 11 0.20 14.76 -12.46
C GLY A 11 0.77 13.88 -13.55
N THR A 12 2.01 13.41 -13.45
CA THR A 12 2.66 12.60 -14.48
C THR A 12 2.99 11.18 -14.03
N CYS A 13 2.93 10.89 -12.74
CA CYS A 13 3.15 9.52 -12.27
C CYS A 13 1.98 8.61 -12.71
N ILE A 14 2.25 7.30 -12.75
CA ILE A 14 1.27 6.33 -13.22
C ILE A 14 -0.03 6.35 -12.39
N PHE A 15 0.05 6.56 -11.08
CA PHE A 15 -1.15 6.61 -10.23
C PHE A 15 -1.92 7.91 -10.41
N CYS A 16 -1.25 9.03 -10.67
CA CYS A 16 -1.94 10.26 -11.08
C CYS A 16 -2.73 10.06 -12.38
N LYS A 17 -2.15 9.35 -13.34
CA LYS A 17 -2.83 9.02 -14.61
C LYS A 17 -4.02 8.08 -14.39
N LEU A 18 -3.89 7.11 -13.48
CA LEU A 18 -5.01 6.24 -13.08
C LEU A 18 -6.15 7.05 -12.46
N VAL A 19 -5.83 7.92 -11.52
CA VAL A 19 -6.80 8.79 -10.85
C VAL A 19 -7.55 9.66 -11.86
N ALA A 20 -6.82 10.22 -12.82
CA ALA A 20 -7.40 11.08 -13.88
C ALA A 20 -8.16 10.30 -14.96
N GLY A 21 -8.13 8.97 -14.92
CA GLY A 21 -8.77 8.15 -15.94
C GLY A 21 -8.05 8.13 -17.28
N GLN A 22 -6.79 8.56 -17.33
CA GLN A 22 -6.01 8.62 -18.58
C GLN A 22 -5.50 7.25 -19.03
N ILE A 23 -5.36 6.31 -18.08
CA ILE A 23 -5.00 4.91 -18.36
C ILE A 23 -6.01 3.99 -17.69
N PRO A 24 -6.28 2.80 -18.26
CA PRO A 24 -7.26 1.88 -17.71
C PRO A 24 -6.75 1.22 -16.43
N SER A 25 -7.68 0.88 -15.54
CA SER A 25 -7.42 0.08 -14.34
C SER A 25 -8.68 -0.69 -13.96
N GLN A 26 -8.50 -1.76 -13.22
CA GLN A 26 -9.62 -2.49 -12.63
C GLN A 26 -9.91 -1.88 -11.26
N ARG A 27 -10.81 -0.90 -11.23
CA ARG A 27 -11.16 -0.18 -10.01
C ARG A 27 -12.05 -1.03 -9.12
N VAL A 28 -11.78 -1.00 -7.83
CA VAL A 28 -12.53 -1.71 -6.79
C VAL A 28 -13.40 -0.73 -6.00
N HIS A 29 -12.88 0.45 -5.74
CA HIS A 29 -13.57 1.50 -4.97
C HIS A 29 -12.94 2.84 -5.29
N GLU A 30 -13.77 3.89 -5.32
CA GLU A 30 -13.27 5.26 -5.32
C GLU A 30 -14.20 6.18 -4.54
N ASP A 31 -13.61 7.16 -3.89
CA ASP A 31 -14.32 8.21 -3.17
C ASP A 31 -13.58 9.54 -3.33
N ALA A 32 -13.93 10.55 -2.52
CA ALA A 32 -13.35 11.88 -2.65
C ALA A 32 -11.83 11.93 -2.45
N LEU A 33 -11.27 11.04 -1.62
CA LEU A 33 -9.87 11.10 -1.21
C LEU A 33 -9.06 9.87 -1.62
N THR A 34 -9.70 8.75 -1.99
CA THR A 34 -9.01 7.50 -2.27
C THR A 34 -9.46 6.83 -3.55
N LEU A 35 -8.56 6.01 -4.10
CA LEU A 35 -8.82 5.12 -5.21
C LEU A 35 -8.24 3.74 -4.87
N ALA A 36 -9.05 2.70 -4.99
CA ALA A 36 -8.60 1.32 -4.83
C ALA A 36 -8.72 0.59 -6.17
N PHE A 37 -7.66 -0.13 -6.56
CA PHE A 37 -7.61 -0.83 -7.84
C PHE A 37 -6.74 -2.07 -7.74
N MET A 38 -6.99 -3.03 -8.63
CA MET A 38 -6.20 -4.27 -8.67
C MET A 38 -4.77 -3.98 -9.08
N ASP A 39 -3.80 -4.54 -8.34
CA ASP A 39 -2.41 -4.52 -8.76
C ASP A 39 -2.26 -5.43 -10.00
N LEU A 40 -1.61 -4.94 -11.04
CA LEU A 40 -1.34 -5.76 -12.24
C LEU A 40 -0.43 -6.94 -11.93
N GLY A 41 0.49 -6.77 -10.98
CA GLY A 41 1.39 -7.83 -10.52
C GLY A 41 0.86 -8.52 -9.27
N GLN A 42 -0.19 -9.30 -9.40
CA GLN A 42 -0.85 -9.98 -8.27
C GLN A 42 0.13 -10.88 -7.50
N VAL A 43 0.45 -10.52 -6.26
CA VAL A 43 1.21 -11.41 -5.37
C VAL A 43 0.41 -12.67 -5.07
N ASN A 44 -0.85 -12.47 -4.72
CA ASN A 44 -1.87 -13.51 -4.65
C ASN A 44 -3.16 -12.97 -5.27
N PRO A 45 -4.08 -13.82 -5.73
CA PRO A 45 -5.37 -13.33 -6.26
C PRO A 45 -6.09 -12.44 -5.26
N GLY A 46 -6.49 -11.26 -5.72
CA GLY A 46 -7.17 -10.27 -4.89
C GLY A 46 -6.26 -9.20 -4.29
N HIS A 47 -5.00 -9.12 -4.74
CA HIS A 47 -4.06 -8.07 -4.34
C HIS A 47 -4.54 -6.71 -4.86
N VAL A 48 -4.89 -5.82 -3.94
CA VAL A 48 -5.43 -4.48 -4.24
C VAL A 48 -4.48 -3.42 -3.71
N LEU A 49 -4.36 -2.33 -4.46
CA LEU A 49 -3.67 -1.11 -4.04
C LEU A 49 -4.72 -0.07 -3.62
N VAL A 50 -4.47 0.60 -2.51
CA VAL A 50 -5.28 1.72 -2.04
C VAL A 50 -4.40 2.97 -2.05
N ALA A 51 -4.70 3.89 -2.94
CA ALA A 51 -3.91 5.10 -3.15
C ALA A 51 -4.70 6.35 -2.78
N THR A 52 -3.98 7.42 -2.40
CA THR A 52 -4.59 8.74 -2.32
C THR A 52 -4.86 9.28 -3.72
N ARG A 53 -5.97 10.02 -3.89
CA ARG A 53 -6.25 10.67 -5.17
C ARG A 53 -5.28 11.82 -5.42
N ARG A 54 -4.98 12.60 -4.38
CA ARG A 54 -3.97 13.65 -4.45
C ARG A 54 -2.57 13.02 -4.47
N HIS A 55 -1.69 13.53 -5.30
CA HIS A 55 -0.30 13.09 -5.30
C HIS A 55 0.38 13.52 -4.00
N ALA A 56 0.81 12.54 -3.23
CA ALA A 56 1.70 12.68 -2.09
C ALA A 56 2.69 11.53 -2.20
N ALA A 57 3.98 11.80 -2.06
CA ALA A 57 4.98 10.77 -2.33
C ALA A 57 4.98 9.67 -1.28
N THR A 58 4.92 10.04 -0.01
CA THR A 58 5.08 9.11 1.12
C THR A 58 4.06 9.33 2.22
N LEU A 59 4.08 8.46 3.21
CA LEU A 59 3.29 8.59 4.43
C LEU A 59 3.50 9.93 5.14
N LEU A 60 4.69 10.51 5.01
CA LEU A 60 5.03 11.78 5.66
C LEU A 60 4.34 12.98 5.00
N ASP A 61 3.84 12.81 3.78
CA ASP A 61 3.29 13.89 2.95
C ASP A 61 1.77 13.93 2.90
N ILE A 62 1.10 12.87 3.37
CA ILE A 62 -0.36 12.84 3.37
C ILE A 62 -0.92 13.63 4.54
N THR A 63 -2.15 14.13 4.39
CA THR A 63 -2.86 14.84 5.46
C THR A 63 -3.47 13.85 6.45
N PRO A 64 -3.81 14.30 7.68
CA PRO A 64 -4.56 13.45 8.62
C PRO A 64 -5.88 12.94 8.05
N GLU A 65 -6.58 13.74 7.27
CA GLU A 65 -7.82 13.38 6.61
C GLU A 65 -7.60 12.28 5.57
N GLU A 66 -6.52 12.39 4.80
CA GLU A 66 -6.14 11.36 3.84
C GLU A 66 -5.74 10.07 4.54
N ALA A 67 -5.01 10.14 5.64
CA ALA A 67 -4.64 8.98 6.43
C ALA A 67 -5.88 8.22 6.93
N ALA A 68 -6.86 8.95 7.46
CA ALA A 68 -8.12 8.36 7.90
C ALA A 68 -8.89 7.72 6.74
N ALA A 69 -9.00 8.43 5.62
CA ALA A 69 -9.73 7.95 4.44
C ALA A 69 -9.08 6.69 3.85
N VAL A 70 -7.76 6.67 3.74
CA VAL A 70 -7.02 5.50 3.22
C VAL A 70 -7.23 4.29 4.11
N MET A 71 -7.18 4.44 5.43
CA MET A 71 -7.37 3.31 6.33
C MET A 71 -8.82 2.80 6.29
N GLN A 72 -9.80 3.68 6.20
CA GLN A 72 -11.20 3.29 6.04
C GLN A 72 -11.42 2.50 4.74
N THR A 73 -10.88 2.98 3.64
CA THR A 73 -10.95 2.27 2.34
C THR A 73 -10.22 0.94 2.40
N THR A 74 -9.05 0.90 3.02
CA THR A 74 -8.27 -0.34 3.21
C THR A 74 -9.07 -1.37 3.99
N ARG A 75 -9.73 -0.97 5.07
CA ARG A 75 -10.60 -1.88 5.83
C ARG A 75 -11.75 -2.42 4.97
N ARG A 76 -12.38 -1.57 4.19
CA ARG A 76 -13.46 -1.97 3.27
C ARG A 76 -12.98 -2.97 2.23
N VAL A 77 -11.83 -2.71 1.62
CA VAL A 77 -11.20 -3.61 0.65
C VAL A 77 -10.81 -4.94 1.28
N ALA A 78 -10.24 -4.91 2.49
CA ALA A 78 -9.84 -6.11 3.23
C ALA A 78 -11.05 -7.02 3.50
N ARG A 79 -12.17 -6.44 3.90
CA ARG A 79 -13.42 -7.19 4.12
C ARG A 79 -13.94 -7.81 2.83
N ALA A 80 -13.88 -7.07 1.73
CA ALA A 80 -14.28 -7.58 0.42
C ALA A 80 -13.37 -8.73 -0.03
N ALA A 81 -12.06 -8.60 0.17
CA ALA A 81 -11.09 -9.64 -0.16
C ALA A 81 -11.33 -10.90 0.68
N GLN A 82 -11.63 -10.75 1.97
CA GLN A 82 -11.96 -11.87 2.85
C GLN A 82 -13.20 -12.62 2.35
N ALA A 83 -14.21 -11.90 1.92
CA ALA A 83 -15.44 -12.52 1.41
C ALA A 83 -15.24 -13.18 0.04
N ALA A 84 -14.47 -12.55 -0.85
CA ALA A 84 -14.34 -12.99 -2.25
C ALA A 84 -13.32 -14.11 -2.43
N PHE A 85 -12.23 -14.10 -1.68
CA PHE A 85 -11.09 -15.01 -1.89
C PHE A 85 -10.85 -15.97 -0.73
N ALA A 86 -11.56 -15.82 0.38
CA ALA A 86 -11.47 -16.67 1.57
C ALA A 86 -10.01 -16.97 2.00
N PRO A 87 -9.14 -15.95 2.13
CA PRO A 87 -7.76 -16.18 2.55
C PRO A 87 -7.68 -16.61 4.02
N ASP A 88 -6.57 -17.25 4.37
CA ASP A 88 -6.26 -17.61 5.76
C ASP A 88 -5.90 -16.39 6.60
N GLY A 89 -5.39 -15.34 5.96
CA GLY A 89 -5.02 -14.08 6.61
C GLY A 89 -4.88 -12.96 5.60
N LEU A 90 -4.60 -11.77 6.11
CA LEU A 90 -4.40 -10.56 5.31
C LEU A 90 -3.11 -9.88 5.76
N THR A 91 -2.30 -9.47 4.79
CA THR A 91 -1.18 -8.56 5.04
C THR A 91 -1.51 -7.21 4.44
N VAL A 92 -1.41 -6.16 5.26
CA VAL A 92 -1.51 -4.79 4.80
C VAL A 92 -0.15 -4.14 4.98
N LEU A 93 0.41 -3.58 3.91
CA LEU A 93 1.72 -2.95 4.00
C LEU A 93 1.78 -1.65 3.21
N GLN A 94 2.65 -0.77 3.68
CA GLN A 94 2.96 0.50 3.05
C GLN A 94 4.47 0.70 3.11
N ALA A 95 5.06 1.17 2.03
CA ALA A 95 6.49 1.49 1.99
C ALA A 95 6.67 2.95 1.59
N SER A 96 7.46 3.68 2.38
CA SER A 96 7.85 5.07 2.11
C SER A 96 9.35 5.14 1.89
N GLY A 97 9.74 5.48 0.67
CA GLY A 97 11.13 5.54 0.24
C GLY A 97 11.60 4.26 -0.45
N ALA A 98 12.54 4.42 -1.40
CA ALA A 98 13.03 3.33 -2.23
C ALA A 98 13.66 2.20 -1.42
N VAL A 99 14.44 2.54 -0.39
CA VAL A 99 15.11 1.54 0.48
C VAL A 99 14.09 0.70 1.24
N ALA A 100 12.91 1.26 1.53
CA ALA A 100 11.83 0.55 2.20
C ALA A 100 10.97 -0.29 1.25
N GLY A 101 11.21 -0.21 -0.07
CA GLY A 101 10.50 -0.99 -1.06
C GLY A 101 9.44 -0.22 -1.86
N GLN A 102 9.41 1.11 -1.76
CA GLN A 102 8.49 1.93 -2.54
C GLN A 102 8.97 2.01 -3.99
N THR A 103 8.14 1.54 -4.92
CA THR A 103 8.48 1.55 -6.35
C THR A 103 7.73 2.62 -7.14
N VAL A 104 6.58 3.07 -6.65
CA VAL A 104 5.84 4.20 -7.22
C VAL A 104 5.80 5.32 -6.19
N GLY A 105 6.29 6.51 -6.57
CA GLY A 105 6.40 7.69 -5.70
C GLY A 105 5.07 8.42 -5.52
N HIS A 106 4.03 7.67 -5.24
CA HIS A 106 2.68 8.12 -4.96
C HIS A 106 2.12 7.23 -3.86
N PHE A 107 1.73 7.81 -2.74
CA PHE A 107 1.34 7.06 -1.54
C PHE A 107 0.27 6.01 -1.83
N HIS A 108 0.52 4.79 -1.42
CA HIS A 108 -0.43 3.69 -1.54
C HIS A 108 -0.15 2.59 -0.51
N LEU A 109 -1.19 1.87 -0.13
CA LEU A 109 -1.11 0.65 0.66
C LEU A 109 -1.39 -0.55 -0.22
N HIS A 110 -0.80 -1.69 0.15
CA HIS A 110 -1.12 -3.00 -0.44
C HIS A 110 -2.03 -3.76 0.50
N VAL A 111 -3.06 -4.38 -0.03
CA VAL A 111 -3.89 -5.36 0.68
C VAL A 111 -3.64 -6.71 0.02
N LEU A 112 -3.02 -7.62 0.75
CA LEU A 112 -2.60 -8.93 0.25
C LEU A 112 -3.39 -10.04 0.94
N PRO A 113 -4.28 -10.73 0.22
CA PRO A 113 -4.82 -11.99 0.73
C PRO A 113 -3.71 -13.02 0.87
N ARG A 114 -3.65 -13.69 2.03
CA ARG A 114 -2.58 -14.63 2.33
C ARG A 114 -3.15 -16.02 2.57
N HIS A 115 -2.40 -17.01 2.09
CA HIS A 115 -2.77 -18.42 2.23
C HIS A 115 -1.60 -19.21 2.78
N ALA A 116 -1.88 -20.24 3.56
CA ALA A 116 -0.85 -21.15 4.03
C ALA A 116 -0.09 -21.74 2.84
N GLY A 117 1.24 -21.65 2.87
CA GLY A 117 2.08 -22.18 1.80
C GLY A 117 2.08 -21.36 0.51
N ASP A 118 1.69 -20.08 0.57
CA ASP A 118 1.60 -19.23 -0.63
C ASP A 118 2.97 -18.78 -1.18
N GLY A 119 4.06 -19.10 -0.49
CA GLY A 119 5.41 -18.79 -0.94
C GLY A 119 5.82 -17.33 -0.79
N VAL A 120 4.97 -16.50 -0.20
CA VAL A 120 5.26 -15.08 0.03
C VAL A 120 6.02 -14.93 1.33
N ASP A 121 7.23 -14.38 1.27
CA ASP A 121 8.08 -14.16 2.43
C ASP A 121 8.15 -12.67 2.75
N LEU A 122 7.58 -12.30 3.90
CA LEU A 122 7.66 -10.96 4.47
C LEU A 122 8.45 -10.98 5.80
N ALA A 123 9.26 -12.01 6.02
CA ALA A 123 10.07 -12.14 7.21
C ALA A 123 11.10 -11.00 7.32
N ARG A 124 11.36 -10.59 8.55
CA ARG A 124 12.30 -9.53 8.85
C ARG A 124 13.18 -9.93 10.03
N PRO A 125 14.50 -9.67 9.99
CA PRO A 125 15.37 -9.99 11.11
C PRO A 125 15.05 -9.09 12.31
N ARG A 126 15.17 -9.65 13.51
CA ARG A 126 14.95 -8.94 14.76
C ARG A 126 16.26 -8.69 15.45
N LYS A 127 16.33 -7.52 16.09
CA LYS A 127 17.40 -7.17 17.04
C LYS A 127 16.75 -6.93 18.40
N GLU A 128 17.50 -7.19 19.45
CA GLU A 128 17.03 -7.01 20.83
C GLU A 128 18.03 -6.12 21.58
N PRO A 129 17.93 -4.78 21.42
CA PRO A 129 18.93 -3.86 21.95
C PRO A 129 18.87 -3.68 23.48
N GLY A 130 17.79 -4.13 24.15
CA GLY A 130 17.62 -4.02 25.60
C GLY A 130 16.84 -2.79 26.05
N PRO A 131 16.42 -2.77 27.35
CA PRO A 131 15.49 -1.75 27.84
C PRO A 131 16.02 -0.32 27.79
N ALA A 132 17.32 -0.11 28.07
CA ALA A 132 17.92 1.22 28.09
C ALA A 132 17.91 1.87 26.69
N ALA A 133 18.24 1.09 25.65
CA ALA A 133 18.21 1.57 24.27
C ALA A 133 16.77 1.85 23.82
N LEU A 134 15.81 1.00 24.21
CA LEU A 134 14.39 1.19 23.87
C LEU A 134 13.85 2.49 24.50
N ALA A 135 14.23 2.77 25.75
CA ALA A 135 13.85 4.02 26.42
C ALA A 135 14.41 5.24 25.68
N ASP A 136 15.69 5.17 25.28
CA ASP A 136 16.33 6.24 24.50
C ASP A 136 15.63 6.48 23.17
N TYR A 137 15.32 5.41 22.42
CA TYR A 137 14.62 5.54 21.14
C TYR A 137 13.24 6.17 21.29
N ALA A 138 12.52 5.80 22.35
CA ALA A 138 11.19 6.32 22.61
C ALA A 138 11.19 7.81 22.94
N GLU A 139 12.25 8.33 23.57
CA GLU A 139 12.39 9.73 23.95
C GLU A 139 12.73 10.66 22.77
N ARG A 140 13.24 10.13 21.69
CA ARG A 140 13.60 10.93 20.51
C ARG A 140 12.37 11.42 19.75
#